data_22a758b225bff880c9815c7e2fa989d4
#
_entry.id   22a758b225bff880c9815c7e2fa989d4
#
_cell.length_a   1.000
_cell.length_b   1.000
_cell.length_c   1.000
_cell.angle_alpha   90.00
_cell.angle_beta   90.00
_cell.angle_gamma   90.00
#
_symmetry.space_group_name_H-M   'P 1'
#
loop_
_entity.id
_entity.type
_entity.pdbx_description
1 polymer ?
#
loop_
_entity_poly.entity_id
_entity_poly.type
_entity_poly.pdbx_seq_one_letter_code
_entity_poly.pdbx_strand_id
1 'polypeptide(L)'
;MIFGNSNYDTYIDVWSVGCVIAELMLGQPIFPGESGVDQLVEIIKILGTPSKEEILAMNPDYNEYRFPQIRPLPWDKVFRHRTPREAIDFVSRLLVYDPLQRPTPLAALLDPFFDELRDPKTKLLSGEPLPALFNFTPEECNAEPDVVKQLVP
;
A
#
# COMPACT_ATOMS: atom_id res chain seq x y z
N MET A 1 -5.24 -13.40 -3.95
CA MET A 1 -6.04 -14.28 -3.10
C MET A 1 -7.53 -14.17 -3.40
N ILE A 2 -8.20 -13.02 -3.29
CA ILE A 2 -9.64 -12.88 -3.64
C ILE A 2 -9.92 -13.26 -5.10
N PHE A 3 -8.99 -13.00 -6.03
CA PHE A 3 -9.06 -13.43 -7.43
C PHE A 3 -8.55 -14.85 -7.67
N GLY A 4 -8.40 -15.68 -6.63
CA GLY A 4 -8.11 -17.12 -6.76
C GLY A 4 -6.65 -17.48 -7.05
N ASN A 5 -5.71 -16.53 -7.05
CA ASN A 5 -4.30 -16.83 -7.23
C ASN A 5 -3.71 -17.54 -6.01
N SER A 6 -3.09 -18.71 -6.23
CA SER A 6 -2.32 -19.46 -5.22
C SER A 6 -0.82 -19.17 -5.27
N ASN A 7 -0.33 -18.61 -6.37
CA ASN A 7 1.07 -18.16 -6.51
C ASN A 7 1.14 -16.67 -6.19
N TYR A 8 1.55 -16.36 -4.98
CA TYR A 8 1.69 -14.98 -4.50
C TYR A 8 3.11 -14.74 -4.00
N ASP A 9 3.52 -13.51 -4.05
CA ASP A 9 4.83 -13.01 -3.63
C ASP A 9 4.70 -11.95 -2.51
N THR A 10 5.79 -11.30 -2.16
CA THR A 10 5.87 -10.28 -1.12
C THR A 10 5.01 -9.03 -1.40
N TYR A 11 4.56 -8.81 -2.63
CA TYR A 11 3.70 -7.67 -2.97
C TYR A 11 2.30 -7.74 -2.34
N ILE A 12 1.87 -8.92 -1.89
CA ILE A 12 0.63 -9.02 -1.09
C ILE A 12 0.78 -8.34 0.28
N ASP A 13 1.97 -8.41 0.87
CA ASP A 13 2.25 -7.77 2.15
C ASP A 13 2.26 -6.25 2.01
N VAL A 14 2.74 -5.72 0.89
CA VAL A 14 2.68 -4.30 0.57
C VAL A 14 1.23 -3.81 0.47
N TRP A 15 0.33 -4.59 -0.15
CA TRP A 15 -1.10 -4.31 -0.13
C TRP A 15 -1.66 -4.31 1.30
N SER A 16 -1.28 -5.30 2.10
CA SER A 16 -1.74 -5.42 3.49
C SER A 16 -1.29 -4.22 4.34
N VAL A 17 -0.05 -3.75 4.16
CA VAL A 17 0.47 -2.52 4.78
C VAL A 17 -0.38 -1.31 4.36
N GLY A 18 -0.72 -1.19 3.07
CA GLY A 18 -1.62 -0.14 2.58
C GLY A 18 -2.98 -0.15 3.27
N CYS A 19 -3.57 -1.35 3.48
CA CYS A 19 -4.83 -1.49 4.21
C CYS A 19 -4.69 -1.05 5.68
N VAL A 20 -3.61 -1.45 6.37
CA VAL A 20 -3.37 -1.08 7.78
C VAL A 20 -3.19 0.43 7.92
N ILE A 21 -2.40 1.07 7.06
CA ILE A 21 -2.21 2.53 7.10
C ILE A 21 -3.52 3.26 6.83
N ALA A 22 -4.29 2.80 5.84
CA ALA A 22 -5.61 3.35 5.56
C ALA A 22 -6.55 3.24 6.77
N GLU A 23 -6.56 2.09 7.45
CA GLU A 23 -7.37 1.87 8.66
C GLU A 23 -6.95 2.79 9.81
N LEU A 24 -5.65 3.00 10.02
CA LEU A 24 -5.14 3.96 11.03
C LEU A 24 -5.65 5.38 10.77
N MET A 25 -5.75 5.79 9.50
CA MET A 25 -6.26 7.12 9.13
C MET A 25 -7.79 7.23 9.18
N LEU A 26 -8.51 6.16 8.87
CA LEU A 26 -9.97 6.11 8.84
C LEU A 26 -10.57 5.80 10.21
N GLY A 27 -9.86 5.05 11.06
CA GLY A 27 -10.35 4.50 12.31
C GLY A 27 -11.25 3.27 12.13
N GLN A 28 -11.30 2.71 10.93
CA GLN A 28 -12.04 1.50 10.55
C GLN A 28 -11.42 0.88 9.29
N PRO A 29 -11.61 -0.44 9.05
CA PRO A 29 -11.12 -1.08 7.83
C PRO A 29 -11.56 -0.36 6.57
N ILE A 30 -10.62 -0.17 5.63
CA ILE A 30 -10.92 0.48 4.34
C ILE A 30 -11.78 -0.42 3.44
N PHE A 31 -11.61 -1.73 3.52
CA PHE A 31 -12.37 -2.72 2.76
C PHE A 31 -13.07 -3.71 3.70
N PRO A 32 -14.13 -3.26 4.41
CA PRO A 32 -14.88 -4.15 5.29
C PRO A 32 -15.63 -5.20 4.47
N GLY A 33 -15.76 -6.42 5.00
CA GLY A 33 -16.52 -7.50 4.35
C GLY A 33 -16.56 -8.73 5.24
N GLU A 34 -17.70 -9.40 5.29
CA GLU A 34 -17.89 -10.63 6.05
C GLU A 34 -17.47 -11.87 5.24
N SER A 35 -17.36 -11.72 3.92
CA SER A 35 -16.93 -12.75 2.98
C SER A 35 -15.93 -12.18 1.97
N GLY A 36 -15.19 -13.05 1.28
CA GLY A 36 -14.29 -12.64 0.21
C GLY A 36 -15.02 -11.91 -0.94
N VAL A 37 -16.28 -12.26 -1.23
CA VAL A 37 -17.08 -11.57 -2.24
C VAL A 37 -17.48 -10.17 -1.76
N ASP A 38 -17.92 -10.03 -0.51
CA ASP A 38 -18.24 -8.71 0.05
C ASP A 38 -17.03 -7.81 0.07
N GLN A 39 -15.87 -8.33 0.49
CA GLN A 39 -14.62 -7.60 0.49
C GLN A 39 -14.21 -7.14 -0.91
N LEU A 40 -14.39 -8.00 -1.93
CA LEU A 40 -14.14 -7.63 -3.32
C LEU A 40 -15.05 -6.48 -3.79
N VAL A 41 -16.31 -6.50 -3.41
CA VAL A 41 -17.27 -5.41 -3.72
C VAL A 41 -16.79 -4.09 -3.10
N GLU A 42 -16.34 -4.11 -1.85
CA GLU A 42 -15.81 -2.90 -1.18
C GLU A 42 -14.53 -2.38 -1.84
N ILE A 43 -13.64 -3.27 -2.28
CA ILE A 43 -12.44 -2.90 -3.04
C ILE A 43 -12.85 -2.20 -4.35
N ILE A 44 -13.77 -2.79 -5.12
CA ILE A 44 -14.24 -2.23 -6.39
C ILE A 44 -14.96 -0.89 -6.22
N LYS A 45 -15.69 -0.68 -5.13
CA LYS A 45 -16.33 0.61 -4.83
C LYS A 45 -15.31 1.74 -4.68
N ILE A 46 -14.13 1.45 -4.15
CA ILE A 46 -13.08 2.45 -3.91
C ILE A 46 -12.14 2.53 -5.11
N LEU A 47 -11.56 1.42 -5.55
CA LEU A 47 -10.55 1.42 -6.61
C LEU A 47 -11.15 1.42 -8.03
N GLY A 48 -12.45 1.22 -8.16
CA GLY A 48 -13.10 0.99 -9.43
C GLY A 48 -13.00 -0.47 -9.90
N THR A 49 -13.65 -0.78 -11.00
CA THR A 49 -13.56 -2.10 -11.60
C THR A 49 -12.17 -2.31 -12.20
N PRO A 50 -11.45 -3.38 -11.85
CA PRO A 50 -10.15 -3.65 -12.43
C PRO A 50 -10.26 -3.86 -13.95
N SER A 51 -9.25 -3.41 -14.68
CA SER A 51 -9.12 -3.68 -16.11
C SER A 51 -8.81 -5.16 -16.35
N LYS A 52 -8.95 -5.59 -17.60
CA LYS A 52 -8.61 -6.96 -17.99
C LYS A 52 -7.13 -7.27 -17.74
N GLU A 53 -6.27 -6.30 -18.01
CA GLU A 53 -4.82 -6.38 -17.82
C GLU A 53 -4.48 -6.52 -16.33
N GLU A 54 -5.11 -5.74 -15.47
CA GLU A 54 -4.94 -5.82 -14.02
C GLU A 54 -5.42 -7.16 -13.46
N ILE A 55 -6.55 -7.68 -13.95
CA ILE A 55 -7.04 -9.01 -13.57
C ILE A 55 -6.01 -10.08 -13.95
N LEU A 56 -5.48 -10.04 -15.16
CA LEU A 56 -4.48 -11.00 -15.63
C LEU A 56 -3.15 -10.86 -14.88
N ALA A 57 -2.77 -9.65 -14.46
CA ALA A 57 -1.59 -9.43 -13.62
C ALA A 57 -1.76 -10.05 -12.22
N MET A 58 -2.98 -10.05 -11.67
CA MET A 58 -3.28 -10.68 -10.38
C MET A 58 -3.45 -12.20 -10.49
N ASN A 59 -4.06 -12.69 -11.56
CA ASN A 59 -4.27 -14.10 -11.82
C ASN A 59 -4.36 -14.38 -13.33
N PRO A 60 -3.29 -14.94 -13.95
CA PRO A 60 -3.27 -15.26 -15.38
C PRO A 60 -4.33 -16.26 -15.82
N ASP A 61 -4.81 -17.11 -14.91
CA ASP A 61 -5.79 -18.17 -15.19
C ASP A 61 -7.24 -17.71 -15.00
N TYR A 62 -7.45 -16.42 -14.75
CA TYR A 62 -8.77 -15.89 -14.45
C TYR A 62 -9.62 -15.73 -15.71
N ASN A 63 -10.70 -16.51 -15.82
CA ASN A 63 -11.44 -16.61 -17.08
C ASN A 63 -12.91 -16.17 -17.05
N GLU A 64 -13.55 -15.84 -15.92
CA GLU A 64 -15.01 -15.93 -15.89
C GLU A 64 -15.84 -14.85 -15.19
N TYR A 65 -15.32 -13.79 -14.61
CA TYR A 65 -16.19 -12.82 -13.95
C TYR A 65 -16.36 -11.51 -14.73
N ARG A 66 -17.62 -11.19 -15.05
CA ARG A 66 -17.99 -9.84 -15.50
C ARG A 66 -18.33 -9.01 -14.25
N PHE A 67 -17.43 -8.12 -13.89
CA PHE A 67 -17.71 -7.14 -12.84
C PHE A 67 -18.58 -6.00 -13.35
N PRO A 68 -19.48 -5.43 -12.51
CA PRO A 68 -20.17 -4.20 -12.86
C PRO A 68 -19.12 -3.09 -13.07
N GLN A 69 -19.34 -2.25 -14.08
CA GLN A 69 -18.42 -1.14 -14.38
C GLN A 69 -18.64 -0.02 -13.37
N ILE A 70 -17.74 0.08 -12.41
CA ILE A 70 -17.73 1.09 -11.34
C ILE A 70 -16.49 1.98 -11.55
N ARG A 71 -16.69 3.29 -11.52
CA ARG A 71 -15.59 4.25 -11.58
C ARG A 71 -14.90 4.34 -10.22
N PRO A 72 -13.56 4.51 -10.18
CA PRO A 72 -12.85 4.69 -8.92
C PRO A 72 -13.35 5.93 -8.18
N LEU A 73 -13.42 5.80 -6.86
CA LEU A 73 -13.70 6.93 -5.99
C LEU A 73 -12.41 7.76 -5.83
N PRO A 74 -12.47 9.09 -6.00
CA PRO A 74 -11.31 9.94 -5.70
C PRO A 74 -10.84 9.75 -4.26
N TRP A 75 -9.54 9.63 -4.04
CA TRP A 75 -8.94 9.35 -2.74
C TRP A 75 -9.25 10.41 -1.68
N ASP A 76 -9.40 11.68 -2.09
CA ASP A 76 -9.83 12.79 -1.22
C ASP A 76 -11.26 12.65 -0.69
N LYS A 77 -12.07 11.76 -1.32
CA LYS A 77 -13.41 11.41 -0.82
C LYS A 77 -13.42 10.15 0.04
N VAL A 78 -12.37 9.32 -0.06
CA VAL A 78 -12.20 8.14 0.80
C VAL A 78 -11.75 8.57 2.19
N PHE A 79 -10.77 9.48 2.26
CA PHE A 79 -10.20 9.95 3.52
C PHE A 79 -10.88 11.22 4.02
N ARG A 80 -10.75 11.48 5.33
CA ARG A 80 -11.28 12.69 5.95
C ARG A 80 -10.49 13.91 5.48
N HIS A 81 -11.12 15.07 5.44
CA HIS A 81 -10.54 16.35 5.01
C HIS A 81 -9.24 16.74 5.74
N ARG A 82 -8.99 16.21 6.93
CA ARG A 82 -7.78 16.51 7.72
C ARG A 82 -6.63 15.52 7.51
N THR A 83 -6.81 14.50 6.68
CA THR A 83 -5.74 13.53 6.39
C THR A 83 -4.66 14.21 5.54
N PRO A 84 -3.37 14.14 5.94
CA PRO A 84 -2.26 14.71 5.16
C PRO A 84 -2.23 14.17 3.74
N ARG A 85 -1.91 15.03 2.78
CA ARG A 85 -1.88 14.68 1.36
C ARG A 85 -0.85 13.58 1.08
N GLU A 86 0.32 13.69 1.70
CA GLU A 86 1.41 12.71 1.58
C GLU A 86 0.97 11.31 2.01
N ALA A 87 0.18 11.23 3.08
CA ALA A 87 -0.36 9.95 3.57
C ALA A 87 -1.37 9.34 2.57
N ILE A 88 -2.24 10.17 1.98
CA ILE A 88 -3.20 9.74 0.95
C ILE A 88 -2.46 9.25 -0.29
N ASP A 89 -1.48 10.01 -0.77
CA ASP A 89 -0.69 9.69 -1.94
C ASP A 89 0.13 8.41 -1.72
N PHE A 90 0.69 8.22 -0.52
CA PHE A 90 1.39 7.00 -0.17
C PHE A 90 0.46 5.76 -0.22
N VAL A 91 -0.68 5.80 0.47
CA VAL A 91 -1.64 4.68 0.44
C VAL A 91 -2.12 4.40 -0.98
N SER A 92 -2.35 5.42 -1.79
CA SER A 92 -2.80 5.24 -3.17
C SER A 92 -1.80 4.46 -4.04
N ARG A 93 -0.49 4.55 -3.74
CA ARG A 93 0.57 3.78 -4.42
C ARG A 93 0.66 2.32 -3.95
N LEU A 94 0.24 2.04 -2.73
CA LEU A 94 0.24 0.68 -2.18
C LEU A 94 -1.01 -0.10 -2.61
N LEU A 95 -2.16 0.58 -2.69
CA LEU A 95 -3.46 -0.03 -2.99
C LEU A 95 -3.79 0.07 -4.48
N VAL A 96 -3.00 -0.59 -5.31
CA VAL A 96 -3.23 -0.77 -6.75
C VAL A 96 -3.41 -2.24 -7.08
N TYR A 97 -4.21 -2.55 -8.11
CA TYR A 97 -4.55 -3.92 -8.46
C TYR A 97 -3.33 -4.72 -8.92
N ASP A 98 -2.57 -4.19 -9.88
CA ASP A 98 -1.37 -4.85 -10.39
C ASP A 98 -0.27 -4.89 -9.32
N PRO A 99 0.14 -6.09 -8.84
CA PRO A 99 1.19 -6.22 -7.84
C PRO A 99 2.52 -5.58 -8.25
N LEU A 100 2.86 -5.63 -9.55
CA LEU A 100 4.12 -5.10 -10.07
C LEU A 100 4.15 -3.57 -10.16
N GLN A 101 3.00 -2.91 -10.01
CA GLN A 101 2.93 -1.44 -9.90
C GLN A 101 3.08 -0.95 -8.45
N ARG A 102 3.09 -1.85 -7.48
CA ARG A 102 3.38 -1.49 -6.10
C ARG A 102 4.89 -1.32 -5.91
N PRO A 103 5.33 -0.38 -5.06
CA PRO A 103 6.75 -0.29 -4.70
C PRO A 103 7.20 -1.55 -3.95
N THR A 104 8.50 -1.84 -4.00
CA THR A 104 9.09 -2.79 -3.07
C THR A 104 9.02 -2.24 -1.64
N PRO A 105 9.11 -3.08 -0.59
CA PRO A 105 9.11 -2.60 0.79
C PRO A 105 10.17 -1.52 1.07
N LEU A 106 11.41 -1.70 0.58
CA LEU A 106 12.48 -0.72 0.76
C LEU A 106 12.23 0.55 -0.05
N ALA A 107 11.79 0.44 -1.30
CA ALA A 107 11.45 1.59 -2.13
C ALA A 107 10.28 2.40 -1.54
N ALA A 108 9.32 1.74 -0.90
CA ALA A 108 8.21 2.40 -0.21
C ALA A 108 8.69 3.33 0.91
N LEU A 109 9.77 2.99 1.59
CA LEU A 109 10.35 3.83 2.65
C LEU A 109 10.97 5.14 2.13
N LEU A 110 11.23 5.28 0.83
CA LEU A 110 11.68 6.53 0.21
C LEU A 110 10.55 7.54 0.01
N ASP A 111 9.31 7.12 0.25
CA ASP A 111 8.15 8.00 0.05
C ASP A 111 8.25 9.27 0.91
N PRO A 112 7.81 10.43 0.39
CA PRO A 112 7.74 11.68 1.16
C PRO A 112 6.98 11.58 2.47
N PHE A 113 6.03 10.64 2.59
CA PHE A 113 5.33 10.35 3.84
C PHE A 113 6.29 10.06 5.01
N PHE A 114 7.50 9.52 4.73
CA PHE A 114 8.51 9.19 5.73
C PHE A 114 9.63 10.21 5.84
N ASP A 115 9.58 11.35 5.13
CA ASP A 115 10.67 12.37 5.15
C ASP A 115 10.99 12.82 6.57
N GLU A 116 9.98 13.01 7.41
CA GLU A 116 10.16 13.43 8.79
C GLU A 116 11.02 12.43 9.61
N LEU A 117 10.89 11.13 9.33
CA LEU A 117 11.67 10.09 10.01
C LEU A 117 13.14 10.03 9.55
N ARG A 118 13.45 10.62 8.39
CA ARG A 118 14.82 10.72 7.87
C ARG A 118 15.53 12.00 8.32
N ASP A 119 14.80 12.98 8.87
CA ASP A 119 15.43 14.17 9.43
C ASP A 119 16.07 13.83 10.80
N PRO A 120 17.41 13.93 10.96
CA PRO A 120 18.09 13.62 12.21
C PRO A 120 17.69 14.52 13.39
N LYS A 121 16.98 15.63 13.12
CA LYS A 121 16.47 16.54 14.15
C LYS A 121 15.11 16.11 14.71
N THR A 122 14.42 15.20 14.03
CA THR A 122 13.10 14.72 14.47
C THR A 122 13.20 13.97 15.78
N LYS A 123 12.27 14.24 16.67
CA LYS A 123 12.17 13.63 18.00
C LYS A 123 10.76 13.08 18.22
N LEU A 124 10.67 12.12 19.11
CA LEU A 124 9.37 11.65 19.62
C LEU A 124 8.63 12.79 20.33
N LEU A 125 7.32 12.63 20.48
CA LEU A 125 6.49 13.56 21.26
C LEU A 125 6.94 13.70 22.72
N SER A 126 7.64 12.69 23.26
CA SER A 126 8.32 12.73 24.58
C SER A 126 9.54 13.64 24.62
N GLY A 127 10.04 14.09 23.45
CA GLY A 127 11.31 14.83 23.32
C GLY A 127 12.56 13.94 23.16
N GLU A 128 12.39 12.62 23.26
CA GLU A 128 13.47 11.65 23.06
C GLU A 128 13.82 11.50 21.57
N PRO A 129 15.05 11.08 21.22
CA PRO A 129 15.43 10.80 19.85
C PRO A 129 14.62 9.64 19.29
N LEU A 130 14.50 9.58 17.96
CA LEU A 130 13.92 8.42 17.28
C LEU A 130 14.75 7.15 17.57
N PRO A 131 14.12 5.97 17.62
CA PRO A 131 14.85 4.71 17.66
C PRO A 131 15.71 4.53 16.39
N ALA A 132 16.60 3.54 16.40
CA ALA A 132 17.36 3.19 15.21
C ALA A 132 16.44 2.67 14.12
N LEU A 133 16.22 3.46 13.06
CA LEU A 133 15.32 3.12 11.94
C LEU A 133 16.07 2.64 10.70
N PHE A 134 17.41 2.87 10.65
CA PHE A 134 18.22 2.64 9.44
C PHE A 134 19.28 1.54 9.65
N ASN A 135 19.06 0.65 10.59
CA ASN A 135 19.92 -0.49 10.92
C ASN A 135 19.61 -1.71 10.03
N PHE A 136 19.67 -1.51 8.72
CA PHE A 136 19.39 -2.55 7.74
C PHE A 136 20.36 -3.72 7.86
N THR A 137 19.86 -4.94 7.65
CA THR A 137 20.67 -6.15 7.60
C THR A 137 21.52 -6.20 6.33
N PRO A 138 22.60 -7.02 6.29
CA PRO A 138 23.36 -7.22 5.06
C PRO A 138 22.50 -7.71 3.89
N GLU A 139 21.48 -8.53 4.16
CA GLU A 139 20.55 -9.05 3.16
C GLU A 139 19.71 -7.92 2.56
N GLU A 140 19.18 -7.02 3.39
CA GLU A 140 18.42 -5.85 2.94
C GLU A 140 19.30 -4.89 2.14
N CYS A 141 20.53 -4.64 2.61
CA CYS A 141 21.50 -3.82 1.89
C CYS A 141 21.88 -4.38 0.52
N ASN A 142 21.95 -5.70 0.39
CA ASN A 142 22.28 -6.37 -0.86
C ASN A 142 21.09 -6.48 -1.82
N ALA A 143 19.86 -6.52 -1.29
CA ALA A 143 18.66 -6.64 -2.11
C ALA A 143 18.44 -5.42 -3.00
N GLU A 144 18.55 -4.22 -2.44
CA GLU A 144 18.33 -2.96 -3.13
C GLU A 144 19.38 -1.90 -2.69
N PRO A 145 20.67 -2.06 -3.06
CA PRO A 145 21.75 -1.24 -2.51
C PRO A 145 21.62 0.25 -2.81
N ASP A 146 21.05 0.62 -3.96
CA ASP A 146 20.88 2.02 -4.34
C ASP A 146 19.69 2.68 -3.61
N VAL A 147 18.68 1.90 -3.24
CA VAL A 147 17.58 2.35 -2.39
C VAL A 147 18.06 2.56 -0.96
N VAL A 148 18.78 1.60 -0.41
CA VAL A 148 19.32 1.69 0.96
C VAL A 148 20.26 2.89 1.12
N LYS A 149 21.12 3.18 0.13
CA LYS A 149 21.97 4.39 0.15
C LYS A 149 21.19 5.70 0.22
N GLN A 150 19.98 5.74 -0.32
CA GLN A 150 19.11 6.92 -0.27
C GLN A 150 18.34 7.02 1.05
N LEU A 151 18.08 5.87 1.70
CA LEU A 151 17.36 5.80 2.96
C LEU A 151 18.19 6.25 4.15
N VAL A 152 19.48 5.92 4.15
CA VAL A 152 20.39 6.27 5.25
C VAL A 152 20.75 7.76 5.17
N PRO A 153 20.44 8.57 6.20
CA PRO A 153 20.71 10.00 6.23
C PRO A 153 22.20 10.35 6.20
#